data_30999124a7aac49ac2f747dcfd09192c
#
_entry.id   30999124a7aac49ac2f747dcfd09192c
#
_cell.length_a   1.000
_cell.length_b   1.000
_cell.length_c   1.000
_cell.angle_alpha   90.00
_cell.angle_beta   90.00
_cell.angle_gamma   90.00
#
_symmetry.space_group_name_H-M   'P 1'
#
loop_
_entity.id
_entity.type
_entity.pdbx_description
1 polymer ?
#
loop_
_entity_poly.entity_id
_entity_poly.type
_entity_poly.pdbx_seq_one_letter_code
_entity_poly.pdbx_strand_id
1 'polypeptide(L)'
;LTAEGAETIYYTVLTKSGANSYKDDEAKATYLFEKGVSVKGTEVEARVSDFISSIKPKTSFVILAVASDAEGKYGEVLTLEVTTTDIAYNDLTVDVVLEANDPGNVVLSVSAKNAVDIIYWVGRTADNTWKSPNFLGGTLEKAEAYMYLNSEGSKIAAAMNQYPLVDG
;
A
#
# COMPACT_ATOMS: atom_id res chain seq x y z
N LEU A 1 -18.73 -2.99 -7.99
CA LEU A 1 -19.14 -3.74 -9.17
C LEU A 1 -20.60 -4.16 -9.02
N THR A 2 -21.41 -3.84 -10.00
CA THR A 2 -22.82 -4.25 -10.07
C THR A 2 -23.08 -4.93 -11.40
N ALA A 3 -23.88 -6.01 -11.38
CA ALA A 3 -24.27 -6.76 -12.56
C ALA A 3 -25.74 -7.20 -12.43
N GLU A 4 -26.63 -6.51 -13.11
CA GLU A 4 -28.05 -6.80 -13.08
C GLU A 4 -28.33 -8.19 -13.68
N GLY A 5 -29.12 -9.01 -12.98
CA GLY A 5 -29.45 -10.38 -13.39
C GLY A 5 -28.35 -11.40 -13.19
N ALA A 6 -27.24 -11.04 -12.57
CA ALA A 6 -26.16 -11.98 -12.28
C ALA A 6 -26.50 -12.92 -11.10
N GLU A 7 -26.07 -14.16 -11.20
CA GLU A 7 -26.00 -15.11 -10.08
C GLU A 7 -24.63 -15.01 -9.38
N THR A 8 -23.58 -14.82 -10.15
CA THR A 8 -22.20 -14.77 -9.63
C THR A 8 -21.39 -13.71 -10.38
N ILE A 9 -20.60 -12.92 -9.63
CA ILE A 9 -19.60 -11.99 -10.15
C ILE A 9 -18.22 -12.58 -9.87
N TYR A 10 -17.40 -12.68 -10.90
CA TYR A 10 -15.98 -13.04 -10.83
C TYR A 10 -15.14 -11.81 -11.08
N TYR A 11 -14.15 -11.54 -10.24
CA TYR A 11 -13.32 -10.36 -10.40
C TYR A 11 -11.91 -10.57 -9.87
N THR A 12 -11.00 -9.72 -10.32
CA THR A 12 -9.63 -9.65 -9.84
C THR A 12 -9.04 -8.26 -10.06
N VAL A 13 -7.94 -7.97 -9.38
CA VAL A 13 -7.13 -6.78 -9.64
C VAL A 13 -5.71 -7.22 -10.01
N LEU A 14 -5.23 -6.72 -11.13
CA LEU A 14 -3.91 -7.04 -11.66
C LEU A 14 -3.08 -5.77 -11.83
N THR A 15 -1.77 -5.92 -11.86
CA THR A 15 -0.90 -4.87 -12.41
C THR A 15 -1.17 -4.71 -13.90
N LYS A 16 -0.90 -3.55 -14.47
CA LYS A 16 -1.09 -3.32 -15.90
C LYS A 16 -0.32 -4.32 -16.77
N SER A 17 0.90 -4.68 -16.37
CA SER A 17 1.69 -5.69 -17.08
C SER A 17 1.06 -7.10 -16.97
N GLY A 18 0.51 -7.45 -15.81
CA GLY A 18 -0.20 -8.71 -15.61
C GLY A 18 -1.44 -8.82 -16.48
N ALA A 19 -2.24 -7.75 -16.54
CA ALA A 19 -3.45 -7.71 -17.38
C ALA A 19 -3.15 -7.81 -18.88
N ASN A 20 -2.06 -7.22 -19.34
CA ASN A 20 -1.63 -7.29 -20.75
C ASN A 20 -1.24 -8.70 -21.23
N SER A 21 -1.09 -9.67 -20.32
CA SER A 21 -0.85 -11.07 -20.67
C SER A 21 -2.10 -11.74 -21.24
N TYR A 22 -3.29 -11.20 -21.02
CA TYR A 22 -4.57 -11.69 -21.50
C TYR A 22 -5.05 -10.83 -22.67
N LYS A 23 -4.89 -11.34 -23.89
CA LYS A 23 -5.02 -10.53 -25.13
C LYS A 23 -6.47 -10.27 -25.54
N ASP A 24 -7.39 -11.15 -25.17
CA ASP A 24 -8.80 -11.07 -25.55
C ASP A 24 -9.71 -11.37 -24.34
N ASP A 25 -10.99 -11.16 -24.53
CA ASP A 25 -11.96 -11.32 -23.46
C ASP A 25 -12.20 -12.80 -23.08
N GLU A 26 -11.97 -13.75 -24.00
CA GLU A 26 -12.04 -15.16 -23.72
C GLU A 26 -10.92 -15.59 -22.75
N ALA A 27 -9.68 -15.13 -23.01
CA ALA A 27 -8.55 -15.38 -22.10
C ALA A 27 -8.74 -14.73 -20.72
N LYS A 28 -9.31 -13.52 -20.67
CA LYS A 28 -9.62 -12.87 -19.40
C LYS A 28 -10.73 -13.58 -18.64
N ALA A 29 -11.80 -13.99 -19.31
CA ALA A 29 -12.89 -14.74 -18.70
C ALA A 29 -12.41 -16.08 -18.15
N THR A 30 -11.62 -16.82 -18.91
CA THR A 30 -11.00 -18.08 -18.46
C THR A 30 -10.17 -17.86 -17.20
N TYR A 31 -9.32 -16.84 -17.20
CA TYR A 31 -8.53 -16.50 -16.01
C TYR A 31 -9.42 -16.16 -14.80
N LEU A 32 -10.48 -15.38 -15.01
CA LEU A 32 -11.40 -15.00 -13.93
C LEU A 32 -12.10 -16.21 -13.33
N PHE A 33 -12.54 -17.17 -14.14
CA PHE A 33 -13.16 -18.41 -13.65
C PHE A 33 -12.19 -19.31 -12.90
N GLU A 34 -10.93 -19.35 -13.30
CA GLU A 34 -9.93 -20.23 -12.69
C GLU A 34 -9.28 -19.61 -11.43
N LYS A 35 -9.06 -18.29 -11.43
CA LYS A 35 -8.20 -17.59 -10.46
C LYS A 35 -8.85 -16.37 -9.81
N GLY A 36 -9.93 -15.87 -10.35
CA GLY A 36 -10.65 -14.73 -9.81
C GLY A 36 -11.34 -15.04 -8.49
N VAL A 37 -11.65 -14.02 -7.74
CA VAL A 37 -12.56 -14.10 -6.60
C VAL A 37 -13.98 -14.20 -7.13
N SER A 38 -14.78 -15.12 -6.62
CA SER A 38 -16.18 -15.27 -6.98
C SER A 38 -17.10 -14.87 -5.83
N VAL A 39 -18.09 -14.06 -6.11
CA VAL A 39 -19.11 -13.62 -5.15
C VAL A 39 -20.49 -13.85 -5.74
N LYS A 40 -21.35 -14.54 -4.98
CA LYS A 40 -22.74 -14.70 -5.35
C LYS A 40 -23.53 -13.41 -5.15
N GLY A 41 -24.37 -13.08 -6.13
CA GLY A 41 -25.22 -11.90 -6.11
C GLY A 41 -24.92 -10.92 -7.22
N THR A 42 -25.63 -9.81 -7.20
CA THR A 42 -25.60 -8.79 -8.23
C THR A 42 -24.68 -7.60 -7.92
N GLU A 43 -24.05 -7.61 -6.74
CA GLU A 43 -23.21 -6.51 -6.28
C GLU A 43 -22.03 -7.01 -5.44
N VAL A 44 -20.86 -6.39 -5.62
CA VAL A 44 -19.69 -6.63 -4.79
C VAL A 44 -18.85 -5.37 -4.60
N GLU A 45 -18.41 -5.13 -3.38
CA GLU A 45 -17.37 -4.15 -3.07
C GLU A 45 -16.00 -4.85 -3.09
N ALA A 46 -15.07 -4.33 -3.89
CA ALA A 46 -13.72 -4.84 -4.01
C ALA A 46 -12.70 -3.75 -3.69
N ARG A 47 -11.62 -4.13 -3.00
CA ARG A 47 -10.51 -3.23 -2.68
C ARG A 47 -9.24 -3.73 -3.35
N VAL A 48 -8.46 -2.80 -3.91
CA VAL A 48 -7.17 -3.13 -4.52
C VAL A 48 -6.23 -3.80 -3.50
N SER A 49 -6.31 -3.39 -2.23
CA SER A 49 -5.52 -3.96 -1.12
C SER A 49 -5.75 -5.45 -0.87
N ASP A 50 -6.90 -5.98 -1.28
CA ASP A 50 -7.22 -7.40 -1.10
C ASP A 50 -6.45 -8.31 -2.08
N PHE A 51 -5.91 -7.72 -3.16
CA PHE A 51 -5.18 -8.41 -4.21
C PHE A 51 -3.70 -8.05 -4.25
N ILE A 52 -3.35 -6.83 -3.82
CA ILE A 52 -2.01 -6.26 -3.96
C ILE A 52 -1.55 -5.72 -2.62
N SER A 53 -0.55 -6.36 -2.04
CA SER A 53 -0.03 -6.04 -0.71
C SER A 53 0.78 -4.74 -0.63
N SER A 54 1.28 -4.24 -1.76
CA SER A 54 2.07 -3.02 -1.81
C SER A 54 1.54 -2.06 -2.86
N ILE A 55 0.65 -1.17 -2.45
CA ILE A 55 0.07 -0.15 -3.30
C ILE A 55 0.95 1.10 -3.23
N LYS A 56 1.52 1.49 -4.37
CA LYS A 56 2.29 2.73 -4.48
C LYS A 56 1.42 3.85 -5.07
N PRO A 57 1.70 5.12 -4.75
CA PRO A 57 1.09 6.26 -5.43
C PRO A 57 1.36 6.24 -6.94
N LYS A 58 0.49 6.86 -7.73
CA LYS A 58 0.61 6.98 -9.20
C LYS A 58 0.84 5.65 -9.90
N THR A 59 0.30 4.57 -9.36
CA THR A 59 0.43 3.24 -9.95
C THR A 59 -0.88 2.82 -10.57
N SER A 60 -0.81 2.35 -11.82
CA SER A 60 -1.98 1.86 -12.55
C SER A 60 -2.21 0.38 -12.32
N PHE A 61 -3.46 0.05 -12.03
CA PHE A 61 -3.99 -1.29 -11.89
C PHE A 61 -5.11 -1.51 -12.88
N VAL A 62 -5.39 -2.75 -13.18
CA VAL A 62 -6.52 -3.16 -14.03
C VAL A 62 -7.44 -4.04 -13.23
N ILE A 63 -8.70 -3.65 -13.16
CA ILE A 63 -9.78 -4.45 -12.61
C ILE A 63 -10.40 -5.23 -13.77
N LEU A 64 -10.42 -6.55 -13.65
CA LEU A 64 -11.14 -7.44 -14.54
C LEU A 64 -12.35 -7.97 -13.80
N ALA A 65 -13.51 -7.98 -14.45
CA ALA A 65 -14.71 -8.59 -13.90
C ALA A 65 -15.59 -9.18 -14.99
N VAL A 66 -16.29 -10.26 -14.67
CA VAL A 66 -17.31 -10.87 -15.50
C VAL A 66 -18.43 -11.40 -14.61
N ALA A 67 -19.65 -11.33 -15.08
CA ALA A 67 -20.81 -11.87 -14.39
C ALA A 67 -21.36 -13.09 -15.13
N SER A 68 -21.85 -14.08 -14.39
CA SER A 68 -22.59 -15.20 -14.94
C SER A 68 -24.02 -15.25 -14.39
N ASP A 69 -24.94 -15.77 -15.20
CA ASP A 69 -26.32 -16.10 -14.78
C ASP A 69 -26.36 -17.48 -14.08
N ALA A 70 -27.58 -17.91 -13.72
CA ALA A 70 -27.83 -19.18 -13.05
C ALA A 70 -27.52 -20.41 -13.92
N GLU A 71 -27.55 -20.26 -15.24
CA GLU A 71 -27.22 -21.30 -16.22
C GLU A 71 -25.71 -21.35 -16.52
N GLY A 72 -24.92 -20.46 -15.90
CA GLY A 72 -23.47 -20.36 -16.09
C GLY A 72 -23.06 -19.63 -17.38
N LYS A 73 -24.01 -19.01 -18.06
CA LYS A 73 -23.70 -18.16 -19.20
C LYS A 73 -23.16 -16.83 -18.70
N TYR A 74 -22.07 -16.38 -19.28
CA TYR A 74 -21.44 -15.10 -18.89
C TYR A 74 -21.60 -14.00 -19.94
N GLY A 75 -21.54 -12.77 -19.46
CA GLY A 75 -21.62 -11.57 -20.27
C GLY A 75 -20.26 -11.06 -20.76
N GLU A 76 -20.22 -9.80 -21.10
CA GLU A 76 -19.00 -9.09 -21.48
C GLU A 76 -18.02 -8.96 -20.31
N VAL A 77 -16.73 -9.06 -20.60
CA VAL A 77 -15.68 -8.86 -19.60
C VAL A 77 -15.39 -7.38 -19.42
N LEU A 78 -15.68 -6.90 -18.23
CA LEU A 78 -15.29 -5.54 -17.83
C LEU A 78 -13.77 -5.48 -17.65
N THR A 79 -13.15 -4.50 -18.30
CA THR A 79 -11.74 -4.14 -18.11
C THR A 79 -11.67 -2.66 -17.74
N LEU A 80 -11.30 -2.35 -16.50
CA LEU A 80 -11.23 -0.98 -15.99
C LEU A 80 -9.82 -0.69 -15.49
N GLU A 81 -9.17 0.29 -16.09
CA GLU A 81 -7.90 0.82 -15.60
C GLU A 81 -8.15 1.87 -14.51
N VAL A 82 -7.52 1.70 -13.35
CA VAL A 82 -7.54 2.65 -12.25
C VAL A 82 -6.11 3.03 -11.88
N THR A 83 -5.90 4.29 -11.53
CA THR A 83 -4.59 4.77 -11.09
C THR A 83 -4.73 5.32 -9.68
N THR A 84 -3.85 4.88 -8.79
CA THR A 84 -3.80 5.43 -7.44
C THR A 84 -3.41 6.91 -7.48
N THR A 85 -4.04 7.69 -6.63
CA THR A 85 -3.74 9.11 -6.51
C THR A 85 -2.31 9.32 -6.00
N ASP A 86 -1.80 10.49 -6.25
CA ASP A 86 -0.57 10.94 -5.59
C ASP A 86 -0.85 11.10 -4.09
N ILE A 87 0.16 10.83 -3.27
CA ILE A 87 0.09 11.23 -1.88
C ILE A 87 0.20 12.75 -1.88
N ALA A 88 -0.85 13.43 -1.45
CA ALA A 88 -0.78 14.86 -1.24
C ALA A 88 0.03 15.12 0.04
N TYR A 89 1.35 15.21 -0.12
CA TYR A 89 2.25 15.53 1.00
C TYR A 89 2.06 16.94 1.56
N ASN A 90 1.26 17.78 0.91
CA ASN A 90 1.11 19.20 1.25
C ASN A 90 0.58 19.45 2.65
N ASP A 91 -0.11 18.48 3.26
CA ASP A 91 -0.65 18.59 4.62
C ASP A 91 -0.05 17.56 5.59
N LEU A 92 0.93 16.79 5.13
CA LEU A 92 1.62 15.82 5.97
C LEU A 92 2.78 16.51 6.69
N THR A 93 2.71 16.58 7.99
CA THR A 93 3.79 17.14 8.82
C THR A 93 4.20 16.15 9.89
N VAL A 94 5.48 16.16 10.22
CA VAL A 94 6.05 15.43 11.36
C VAL A 94 6.77 16.44 12.24
N ASP A 95 6.37 16.51 13.49
CA ASP A 95 7.00 17.34 14.50
C ASP A 95 7.74 16.45 15.50
N VAL A 96 8.98 16.82 15.81
CA VAL A 96 9.81 16.14 16.80
C VAL A 96 10.24 17.11 17.87
N VAL A 97 9.90 16.83 19.10
CA VAL A 97 10.24 17.66 20.27
C VAL A 97 11.11 16.87 21.22
N LEU A 98 12.23 17.46 21.63
CA LEU A 98 13.09 16.90 22.67
C LEU A 98 12.50 17.27 24.04
N GLU A 99 11.91 16.30 24.72
CA GLU A 99 11.26 16.51 26.02
C GLU A 99 12.24 16.45 27.19
N ALA A 100 13.21 15.53 27.11
CA ALA A 100 14.25 15.38 28.11
C ALA A 100 15.59 15.04 27.43
N ASN A 101 16.67 15.55 28.00
CA ASN A 101 18.03 15.33 27.54
C ASN A 101 18.99 15.21 28.74
N ASP A 102 18.74 14.26 29.61
CA ASP A 102 19.60 13.93 30.73
C ASP A 102 20.57 12.80 30.34
N PRO A 103 21.76 12.70 30.98
CA PRO A 103 22.65 11.58 30.74
C PRO A 103 21.95 10.24 30.99
N GLY A 104 21.89 9.41 29.97
CA GLY A 104 21.20 8.10 30.01
C GLY A 104 19.68 8.15 29.82
N ASN A 105 19.10 9.33 29.59
CA ASN A 105 17.67 9.46 29.36
C ASN A 105 17.36 10.59 28.37
N VAL A 106 17.14 10.24 27.12
CA VAL A 106 16.69 11.15 26.07
C VAL A 106 15.27 10.78 25.67
N VAL A 107 14.35 11.72 25.78
CA VAL A 107 12.94 11.52 25.43
C VAL A 107 12.57 12.43 24.26
N LEU A 108 12.11 11.82 23.20
CA LEU A 108 11.58 12.52 22.01
C LEU A 108 10.08 12.29 21.94
N SER A 109 9.32 13.39 21.82
CA SER A 109 7.92 13.33 21.40
C SER A 109 7.86 13.49 19.90
N VAL A 110 7.22 12.55 19.24
CA VAL A 110 7.00 12.56 17.79
C VAL A 110 5.51 12.63 17.51
N SER A 111 5.09 13.61 16.76
CA SER A 111 3.71 13.76 16.32
C SER A 111 3.65 13.98 14.81
N ALA A 112 2.58 13.56 14.18
CA ALA A 112 2.36 13.77 12.76
C ALA A 112 0.91 14.14 12.48
N LYS A 113 0.73 15.08 11.53
CA LYS A 113 -0.59 15.47 11.04
C LYS A 113 -0.88 14.73 9.73
N ASN A 114 -2.10 14.23 9.59
CA ASN A 114 -2.60 13.53 8.40
C ASN A 114 -1.82 12.25 8.03
N ALA A 115 -1.09 11.68 8.96
CA ALA A 115 -0.39 10.41 8.80
C ALA A 115 -1.25 9.25 9.34
N VAL A 116 -1.12 8.08 8.75
CA VAL A 116 -1.67 6.82 9.27
C VAL A 116 -0.65 6.14 10.17
N ASP A 117 0.60 6.08 9.71
CA ASP A 117 1.72 5.52 10.44
C ASP A 117 2.87 6.53 10.48
N ILE A 118 3.66 6.45 11.54
CA ILE A 118 4.96 7.11 11.62
C ILE A 118 6.02 6.01 11.61
N ILE A 119 6.98 6.14 10.71
CA ILE A 119 8.15 5.27 10.65
C ILE A 119 9.35 6.09 11.09
N TYR A 120 10.08 5.59 12.05
CA TYR A 120 11.24 6.30 12.59
C TYR A 120 12.47 5.41 12.66
N TRP A 121 13.61 6.01 12.66
CA TRP A 121 14.89 5.37 12.89
C TRP A 121 15.79 6.26 13.73
N VAL A 122 16.49 5.67 14.66
CA VAL A 122 17.46 6.35 15.51
C VAL A 122 18.84 5.80 15.25
N GLY A 123 19.78 6.69 14.97
CA GLY A 123 21.16 6.32 14.69
C GLY A 123 22.15 7.26 15.38
N ARG A 124 23.36 6.78 15.63
CA ARG A 124 24.44 7.58 16.20
C ARG A 124 24.97 8.55 15.16
N THR A 125 25.13 9.82 15.55
CA THR A 125 25.69 10.85 14.67
C THR A 125 27.14 10.54 14.28
N ALA A 126 27.90 9.91 15.19
CA ALA A 126 29.29 9.54 14.97
C ALA A 126 29.47 8.51 13.84
N ASP A 127 28.48 7.63 13.64
CA ASP A 127 28.62 6.56 12.64
C ASP A 127 28.39 7.07 11.21
N ASN A 128 27.79 8.26 11.04
CA ASN A 128 27.42 8.85 9.75
C ASN A 128 26.78 7.86 8.75
N THR A 129 26.26 6.74 9.25
CA THR A 129 25.74 5.65 8.43
C THR A 129 24.59 6.08 7.54
N TRP A 130 23.76 6.99 8.01
CA TRP A 130 22.66 7.54 7.23
C TRP A 130 23.13 8.35 5.99
N LYS A 131 24.37 8.86 6.00
CA LYS A 131 25.00 9.55 4.87
C LYS A 131 25.78 8.61 3.95
N SER A 132 25.96 7.36 4.36
CA SER A 132 26.72 6.39 3.56
C SER A 132 25.98 6.06 2.26
N PRO A 133 26.63 6.20 1.10
CA PRO A 133 26.05 5.79 -0.18
C PRO A 133 25.67 4.30 -0.22
N ASN A 134 26.31 3.49 0.61
CA ASN A 134 26.08 2.05 0.67
C ASN A 134 24.95 1.64 1.62
N PHE A 135 24.56 2.52 2.54
CA PHE A 135 23.55 2.21 3.55
C PHE A 135 22.21 2.90 3.25
N LEU A 136 22.15 4.22 3.35
CA LEU A 136 20.95 5.00 3.04
C LEU A 136 21.05 5.74 1.69
N GLY A 137 22.19 5.57 1.02
CA GLY A 137 22.41 6.10 -0.31
C GLY A 137 22.55 7.63 -0.41
N GLY A 138 22.54 8.32 0.70
CA GLY A 138 22.74 9.78 0.77
C GLY A 138 21.58 10.61 0.21
N THR A 139 20.47 10.01 -0.18
CA THR A 139 19.26 10.72 -0.63
C THR A 139 18.09 10.40 0.28
N LEU A 140 17.13 11.34 0.38
CA LEU A 140 15.91 11.16 1.17
C LEU A 140 15.11 9.93 0.71
N GLU A 141 14.97 9.73 -0.60
CA GLU A 141 14.24 8.60 -1.20
C GLU A 141 14.83 7.23 -0.81
N LYS A 142 16.15 7.14 -0.74
CA LYS A 142 16.81 5.89 -0.33
C LYS A 142 16.70 5.68 1.19
N ALA A 143 16.72 6.75 1.97
CA ALA A 143 16.47 6.69 3.41
C ALA A 143 15.03 6.21 3.68
N GLU A 144 14.06 6.76 2.97
CA GLU A 144 12.66 6.32 3.03
C GLU A 144 12.51 4.84 2.67
N ALA A 145 13.11 4.41 1.56
CA ALA A 145 13.07 3.01 1.13
C ALA A 145 13.70 2.07 2.17
N TYR A 146 14.82 2.47 2.77
CA TYR A 146 15.46 1.70 3.83
C TYR A 146 14.59 1.61 5.08
N MET A 147 14.01 2.72 5.51
CA MET A 147 13.09 2.77 6.66
C MET A 147 11.86 1.90 6.42
N TYR A 148 11.30 1.91 5.23
CA TYR A 148 10.18 1.07 4.85
C TYR A 148 10.51 -0.42 4.90
N LEU A 149 11.66 -0.81 4.34
CA LEU A 149 12.09 -2.21 4.28
C LEU A 149 12.45 -2.79 5.66
N ASN A 150 12.90 -1.94 6.60
CA ASN A 150 13.38 -2.37 7.91
C ASN A 150 12.46 -1.91 9.06
N SER A 151 11.26 -1.47 8.78
CA SER A 151 10.37 -0.81 9.74
C SER A 151 9.45 -1.75 10.52
N GLU A 152 9.51 -3.06 10.31
CA GLU A 152 8.73 -4.00 11.12
C GLU A 152 9.15 -3.93 12.58
N GLY A 153 8.46 -3.17 13.37
CA GLY A 153 8.76 -2.88 14.77
C GLY A 153 9.04 -1.40 15.07
N SER A 154 9.28 -0.58 14.03
CA SER A 154 9.46 0.87 14.19
C SER A 154 8.24 1.69 13.78
N LYS A 155 7.14 1.04 13.42
CA LYS A 155 5.87 1.70 13.12
C LYS A 155 5.15 2.05 14.39
N ILE A 156 4.72 3.30 14.45
CA ILE A 156 3.91 3.81 15.54
C ILE A 156 2.67 4.49 14.99
N ALA A 157 1.57 4.40 15.74
CA ALA A 157 0.38 5.13 15.37
C ALA A 157 0.63 6.63 15.35
N ALA A 158 0.11 7.33 14.36
CA ALA A 158 0.35 8.75 14.13
C ALA A 158 -0.07 9.69 15.28
N ALA A 159 -0.75 9.17 16.26
CA ALA A 159 -1.33 9.96 17.34
C ALA A 159 -0.45 10.01 18.57
N MET A 160 0.85 9.95 18.54
CA MET A 160 1.66 10.26 19.58
C MET A 160 2.77 9.52 20.06
N ASN A 161 3.96 10.17 20.31
CA ASN A 161 4.68 9.28 20.98
C ASN A 161 5.89 9.74 21.67
N GLN A 162 6.01 9.34 22.87
CA GLN A 162 7.20 9.52 23.70
C GLN A 162 8.05 8.25 23.65
N TYR A 163 9.31 8.42 23.25
CA TYR A 163 10.28 7.32 23.19
C TYR A 163 11.43 7.58 24.14
N PRO A 164 11.57 6.81 25.22
CA PRO A 164 12.77 6.87 26.03
C PRO A 164 13.93 6.27 25.22
N LEU A 165 14.92 7.08 24.92
CA LEU A 165 16.19 6.63 24.41
C LEU A 165 17.13 6.43 25.60
N VAL A 166 17.44 5.19 25.89
CA VAL A 166 18.44 4.85 26.90
C VAL A 166 19.79 4.83 26.22
N ASP A 167 20.70 5.67 26.69
CA ASP A 167 22.08 5.66 26.23
C ASP A 167 22.76 4.35 26.66
N GLY A 168 23.18 3.54 25.69
CA GLY A 168 23.79 2.24 25.93
C GLY A 168 25.30 2.26 25.79
#